data_5f9eb46e21725cc2e77b3ccd752c8247
#
_entry.id   5f9eb46e21725cc2e77b3ccd752c8247
#
_cell.length_a   1.000
_cell.length_b   1.000
_cell.length_c   1.000
_cell.angle_alpha   90.00
_cell.angle_beta   90.00
_cell.angle_gamma   90.00
#
_symmetry.space_group_name_H-M   'P 1'
#
loop_
_entity.id
_entity.type
_entity.pdbx_description
1 polymer ?
#
loop_
_entity_poly.entity_id
_entity_poly.type
_entity_poly.pdbx_seq_one_letter_code
_entity_poly.pdbx_strand_id
1 'polypeptide(L)'
;MGRRSGSATIESSLIHGAPAGLAGRLRHATQALHRAAERSPLMAAVLRGKVDRDRYAALLAQLRPIYQALEDGLDRHAGHPGFAAFGFDALRRAPALAADLQRLGAAEQPLRPATVAYVDRLRRDDERQPPRLVAHAYVRYLGDLHGGQQLARIVDSALGLGAGTLRFHDFGAHVHDAIARFRAALDALPVDAAQSQIVVDEACWSFEQHLHLFDELAP
;
A
#
# COMPACT_ATOMS: atom_id res chain seq x y z
N MET A 1 67.87 -5.28 -15.23
CA MET A 1 66.75 -5.99 -15.82
C MET A 1 65.74 -6.23 -14.72
N GLY A 2 64.82 -5.33 -14.55
CA GLY A 2 63.84 -5.37 -13.47
C GLY A 2 62.43 -5.48 -14.08
N ARG A 3 61.75 -6.52 -13.77
CA ARG A 3 60.31 -6.67 -14.04
C ARG A 3 59.53 -6.04 -12.91
N ARG A 4 58.78 -4.98 -13.17
CA ARG A 4 57.80 -4.43 -12.23
C ARG A 4 56.46 -5.07 -12.51
N SER A 5 55.99 -5.90 -11.57
CA SER A 5 54.62 -6.37 -11.46
C SER A 5 53.73 -5.20 -11.13
N GLY A 6 52.85 -4.87 -12.05
CA GLY A 6 51.72 -4.00 -11.78
C GLY A 6 50.56 -4.82 -11.24
N SER A 7 50.32 -4.79 -9.95
CA SER A 7 49.09 -5.29 -9.32
C SER A 7 48.05 -4.20 -9.48
N ALA A 8 47.21 -4.31 -10.44
CA ALA A 8 46.03 -3.44 -10.57
C ALA A 8 44.98 -3.94 -9.59
N THR A 9 44.79 -3.18 -8.54
CA THR A 9 43.74 -3.33 -7.55
C THR A 9 42.38 -3.07 -8.23
N ILE A 10 41.61 -4.11 -8.45
CA ILE A 10 40.22 -4.01 -8.83
C ILE A 10 39.39 -3.94 -7.53
N GLU A 11 39.40 -2.77 -6.93
CA GLU A 11 38.48 -2.41 -5.84
C GLU A 11 37.84 -1.08 -6.24
N SER A 12 36.65 -1.11 -6.75
CA SER A 12 35.63 -0.07 -6.58
C SER A 12 34.53 -0.26 -7.62
N SER A 13 33.58 -1.09 -7.34
CA SER A 13 32.28 -0.96 -8.02
C SER A 13 31.23 -1.86 -7.39
N LEU A 14 30.69 -1.48 -6.26
CA LEU A 14 29.39 -1.92 -5.75
C LEU A 14 29.00 -1.08 -4.50
N ILE A 15 29.14 0.23 -4.58
CA ILE A 15 28.36 1.11 -3.71
C ILE A 15 27.16 1.52 -4.53
N HIS A 16 26.16 0.67 -4.56
CA HIS A 16 24.80 1.13 -4.84
C HIS A 16 24.42 2.01 -3.66
N GLY A 17 24.57 3.31 -3.81
CA GLY A 17 24.21 4.28 -2.79
C GLY A 17 22.81 4.00 -2.29
N ALA A 18 22.60 4.03 -0.97
CA ALA A 18 21.29 3.93 -0.39
C ALA A 18 20.36 4.94 -1.08
N PRO A 19 19.13 4.53 -1.48
CA PRO A 19 18.25 5.40 -2.23
C PRO A 19 18.02 6.70 -1.45
N ALA A 20 18.22 7.84 -2.10
CA ALA A 20 18.02 9.15 -1.52
C ALA A 20 16.52 9.36 -1.21
N GLY A 21 16.21 9.94 -0.04
CA GLY A 21 14.87 10.26 0.40
C GLY A 21 14.06 9.09 0.98
N LEU A 22 12.98 9.43 1.67
CA LEU A 22 12.11 8.45 2.35
C LEU A 22 11.36 7.58 1.34
N ALA A 23 10.89 8.17 0.23
CA ALA A 23 10.19 7.42 -0.83
C ALA A 23 11.07 6.33 -1.44
N GLY A 24 12.36 6.63 -1.68
CA GLY A 24 13.32 5.65 -2.18
C GLY A 24 13.60 4.53 -1.19
N ARG A 25 13.78 4.86 0.10
CA ARG A 25 13.99 3.89 1.17
C ARG A 25 12.81 2.95 1.34
N LEU A 26 11.59 3.48 1.38
CA LEU A 26 10.35 2.72 1.46
C LEU A 26 10.24 1.74 0.29
N ARG A 27 10.44 2.22 -0.94
CA ARG A 27 10.40 1.37 -2.13
C ARG A 27 11.41 0.23 -2.05
N HIS A 28 12.64 0.51 -1.66
CA HIS A 28 13.70 -0.50 -1.54
C HIS A 28 13.35 -1.55 -0.49
N ALA A 29 12.95 -1.13 0.71
CA ALA A 29 12.65 -2.02 1.82
C ALA A 29 11.43 -2.92 1.55
N THR A 30 10.39 -2.39 0.89
CA THR A 30 9.13 -3.13 0.65
C THR A 30 9.10 -3.92 -0.66
N GLN A 31 10.12 -3.82 -1.51
CA GLN A 31 10.10 -4.42 -2.86
C GLN A 31 9.90 -5.95 -2.85
N ALA A 32 10.55 -6.66 -1.93
CA ALA A 32 10.43 -8.11 -1.82
C ALA A 32 9.02 -8.53 -1.35
N LEU A 33 8.49 -7.81 -0.36
CA LEU A 33 7.14 -8.03 0.18
C LEU A 33 6.06 -7.74 -0.86
N HIS A 34 6.22 -6.67 -1.63
CA HIS A 34 5.32 -6.35 -2.74
C HIS A 34 5.25 -7.49 -3.75
N ARG A 35 6.41 -8.01 -4.19
CA ARG A 35 6.46 -9.17 -5.10
C ARG A 35 5.84 -10.43 -4.48
N ALA A 36 6.00 -10.64 -3.18
CA ALA A 36 5.38 -11.75 -2.47
C ALA A 36 3.84 -11.59 -2.46
N ALA A 37 3.34 -10.39 -2.21
CA ALA A 37 1.91 -10.09 -2.23
C ALA A 37 1.27 -10.37 -3.61
N GLU A 38 1.89 -9.93 -4.71
CA GLU A 38 1.42 -10.20 -6.08
C GLU A 38 1.39 -11.70 -6.42
N ARG A 39 2.31 -12.48 -5.83
CA ARG A 39 2.42 -13.92 -6.04
C ARG A 39 1.57 -14.76 -5.10
N SER A 40 0.93 -14.15 -4.09
CA SER A 40 0.03 -14.88 -3.20
C SER A 40 -1.10 -15.56 -3.99
N PRO A 41 -1.62 -16.71 -3.56
CA PRO A 41 -2.67 -17.41 -4.29
C PRO A 41 -3.87 -16.54 -4.61
N LEU A 42 -4.32 -15.73 -3.64
CA LEU A 42 -5.44 -14.81 -3.80
C LEU A 42 -5.16 -13.75 -4.88
N MET A 43 -4.07 -12.98 -4.73
CA MET A 43 -3.76 -11.91 -5.67
C MET A 43 -3.41 -12.43 -7.07
N ALA A 44 -2.74 -13.58 -7.15
CA ALA A 44 -2.50 -14.24 -8.41
C ALA A 44 -3.81 -14.69 -9.09
N ALA A 45 -4.84 -15.08 -8.35
CA ALA A 45 -6.17 -15.38 -8.91
C ALA A 45 -6.85 -14.09 -9.40
N VAL A 46 -6.82 -13.01 -8.62
CA VAL A 46 -7.35 -11.69 -9.02
C VAL A 46 -6.68 -11.21 -10.31
N LEU A 47 -5.35 -11.19 -10.36
CA LEU A 47 -4.58 -10.70 -11.51
C LEU A 47 -4.79 -11.52 -12.79
N ARG A 48 -5.16 -12.80 -12.65
CA ARG A 48 -5.51 -13.67 -13.80
C ARG A 48 -6.99 -13.65 -14.16
N GLY A 49 -7.81 -12.82 -13.49
CA GLY A 49 -9.26 -12.78 -13.70
C GLY A 49 -9.97 -14.07 -13.31
N LYS A 50 -9.42 -14.82 -12.34
CA LYS A 50 -9.96 -16.09 -11.83
C LYS A 50 -10.57 -15.96 -10.43
N VAL A 51 -10.89 -14.75 -10.01
CA VAL A 51 -11.60 -14.48 -8.77
C VAL A 51 -13.10 -14.49 -9.01
N ASP A 52 -13.85 -15.17 -8.15
CA ASP A 52 -15.30 -15.09 -8.11
C ASP A 52 -15.80 -13.88 -7.28
N ARG A 53 -17.10 -13.60 -7.40
CA ARG A 53 -17.75 -12.46 -6.73
C ARG A 53 -17.61 -12.54 -5.21
N ASP A 54 -17.86 -13.70 -4.62
CA ASP A 54 -17.89 -13.85 -3.17
C ASP A 54 -16.49 -13.68 -2.57
N ARG A 55 -15.49 -14.22 -3.23
CA ARG A 55 -14.09 -14.07 -2.79
C ARG A 55 -13.59 -12.64 -2.95
N TYR A 56 -13.94 -11.97 -4.05
CA TYR A 56 -13.59 -10.56 -4.20
C TYR A 56 -14.31 -9.69 -3.17
N ALA A 57 -15.59 -9.94 -2.93
CA ALA A 57 -16.36 -9.26 -1.89
C ALA A 57 -15.78 -9.51 -0.49
N ALA A 58 -15.34 -10.74 -0.19
CA ALA A 58 -14.65 -11.05 1.05
C ALA A 58 -13.37 -10.24 1.22
N LEU A 59 -12.55 -10.10 0.18
CA LEU A 59 -11.37 -9.23 0.22
C LEU A 59 -11.74 -7.78 0.53
N LEU A 60 -12.72 -7.20 -0.19
CA LEU A 60 -13.15 -5.82 0.04
C LEU A 60 -13.73 -5.62 1.46
N ALA A 61 -14.46 -6.60 2.00
CA ALA A 61 -14.99 -6.57 3.36
C ALA A 61 -13.90 -6.50 4.42
N GLN A 62 -12.76 -7.15 4.19
CA GLN A 62 -11.61 -7.07 5.09
C GLN A 62 -10.81 -5.77 4.90
N LEU A 63 -10.73 -5.25 3.69
CA LEU A 63 -10.01 -3.99 3.42
C LEU A 63 -10.76 -2.77 3.99
N ARG A 64 -12.09 -2.75 3.92
CA ARG A 64 -12.89 -1.59 4.35
C ARG A 64 -12.56 -1.09 5.76
N PRO A 65 -12.54 -1.91 6.83
CA PRO A 65 -12.20 -1.42 8.18
C PRO A 65 -10.76 -0.94 8.30
N ILE A 66 -9.81 -1.46 7.52
CA ILE A 66 -8.44 -0.98 7.47
C ILE A 66 -8.39 0.45 6.90
N TYR A 67 -9.06 0.69 5.76
CA TYR A 67 -9.14 2.04 5.18
C TYR A 67 -9.88 3.01 6.09
N GLN A 68 -10.99 2.58 6.70
CA GLN A 68 -11.72 3.42 7.64
C GLN A 68 -10.83 3.87 8.82
N ALA A 69 -10.11 2.92 9.44
CA ALA A 69 -9.23 3.25 10.56
C ALA A 69 -8.06 4.16 10.16
N LEU A 70 -7.48 3.94 8.96
CA LEU A 70 -6.44 4.80 8.41
C LEU A 70 -6.97 6.22 8.15
N GLU A 71 -8.10 6.33 7.48
CA GLU A 71 -8.70 7.60 7.11
C GLU A 71 -9.15 8.41 8.34
N ASP A 72 -9.73 7.75 9.33
CA ASP A 72 -10.06 8.36 10.63
C ASP A 72 -8.80 8.89 11.36
N GLY A 73 -7.70 8.13 11.31
CA GLY A 73 -6.42 8.55 11.88
C GLY A 73 -5.83 9.76 11.15
N LEU A 74 -5.83 9.74 9.82
CA LEU A 74 -5.35 10.86 9.01
C LEU A 74 -6.17 12.14 9.24
N ASP A 75 -7.49 12.01 9.46
CA ASP A 75 -8.37 13.14 9.77
C ASP A 75 -8.06 13.78 11.11
N ARG A 76 -7.86 12.95 12.14
CA ARG A 76 -7.50 13.46 13.47
C ARG A 76 -6.18 14.23 13.44
N HIS A 77 -5.29 13.91 12.51
CA HIS A 77 -3.98 14.54 12.35
C HIS A 77 -3.87 15.44 11.12
N ALA A 78 -4.98 15.91 10.57
CA ALA A 78 -4.98 16.81 9.39
C ALA A 78 -4.09 18.06 9.58
N GLY A 79 -3.95 18.54 10.82
CA GLY A 79 -3.06 19.64 11.17
C GLY A 79 -1.58 19.27 11.38
N HIS A 80 -1.20 18.01 11.22
CA HIS A 80 0.21 17.59 11.40
C HIS A 80 1.10 18.20 10.31
N PRO A 81 2.26 18.78 10.65
CA PRO A 81 3.21 19.32 9.68
C PRO A 81 3.59 18.26 8.63
N GLY A 82 3.45 18.60 7.38
CA GLY A 82 3.75 17.72 6.25
C GLY A 82 2.59 16.83 5.76
N PHE A 83 1.50 16.62 6.51
CA PHE A 83 0.37 15.79 6.06
C PHE A 83 -0.43 16.43 4.92
N ALA A 84 -0.61 17.75 4.96
CA ALA A 84 -1.34 18.48 3.91
C ALA A 84 -0.77 18.28 2.49
N ALA A 85 0.57 18.07 2.38
CA ALA A 85 1.24 17.88 1.11
C ALA A 85 0.81 16.60 0.37
N PHE A 86 0.33 15.58 1.10
CA PHE A 86 -0.10 14.30 0.50
C PHE A 86 -1.44 14.41 -0.24
N GLY A 87 -2.33 15.32 0.17
CA GLY A 87 -3.68 15.45 -0.39
C GLY A 87 -4.54 14.21 -0.12
N PHE A 88 -4.50 13.70 1.09
CA PHE A 88 -5.19 12.46 1.49
C PHE A 88 -6.69 12.47 1.20
N ASP A 89 -7.36 13.63 1.24
CA ASP A 89 -8.79 13.74 0.95
C ASP A 89 -9.18 13.19 -0.43
N ALA A 90 -8.34 13.43 -1.43
CA ALA A 90 -8.56 12.92 -2.79
C ALA A 90 -8.29 11.40 -2.91
N LEU A 91 -7.66 10.79 -1.91
CA LEU A 91 -7.25 9.38 -1.94
C LEU A 91 -8.18 8.46 -1.15
N ARG A 92 -9.19 8.98 -0.45
CA ARG A 92 -10.09 8.19 0.41
C ARG A 92 -10.77 7.06 -0.34
N ARG A 93 -10.77 5.88 0.27
CA ARG A 93 -11.33 4.64 -0.32
C ARG A 93 -12.42 3.99 0.51
N ALA A 94 -12.55 4.30 1.82
CA ALA A 94 -13.57 3.69 2.66
C ALA A 94 -15.00 3.88 2.11
N PRO A 95 -15.42 5.06 1.60
CA PRO A 95 -16.72 5.23 0.97
C PRO A 95 -16.88 4.41 -0.32
N ALA A 96 -15.83 4.32 -1.15
CA ALA A 96 -15.86 3.55 -2.38
C ALA A 96 -15.98 2.04 -2.09
N LEU A 97 -15.24 1.54 -1.10
CA LEU A 97 -15.34 0.15 -0.61
C LEU A 97 -16.75 -0.17 -0.11
N ALA A 98 -17.37 0.74 0.66
CA ALA A 98 -18.74 0.55 1.12
C ALA A 98 -19.73 0.45 -0.05
N ALA A 99 -19.61 1.32 -1.05
CA ALA A 99 -20.45 1.30 -2.23
C ALA A 99 -20.27 0.03 -3.07
N ASP A 100 -19.02 -0.44 -3.22
CA ASP A 100 -18.72 -1.65 -3.98
C ASP A 100 -19.24 -2.92 -3.29
N LEU A 101 -19.09 -3.02 -1.96
CA LEU A 101 -19.67 -4.11 -1.19
C LEU A 101 -21.19 -4.19 -1.34
N GLN A 102 -21.88 -3.04 -1.35
CA GLN A 102 -23.31 -2.94 -1.57
C GLN A 102 -23.71 -3.43 -2.97
N ARG A 103 -22.94 -3.01 -4.00
CA ARG A 103 -23.18 -3.46 -5.39
C ARG A 103 -22.93 -4.94 -5.61
N LEU A 104 -21.95 -5.49 -4.91
CA LEU A 104 -21.66 -6.91 -4.95
C LEU A 104 -22.69 -7.75 -4.18
N GLY A 105 -23.57 -7.12 -3.39
CA GLY A 105 -24.51 -7.82 -2.52
C GLY A 105 -23.79 -8.60 -1.41
N ALA A 106 -22.65 -8.07 -0.94
CA ALA A 106 -21.84 -8.76 0.04
C ALA A 106 -22.57 -8.90 1.38
N ALA A 107 -22.63 -10.12 1.89
CA ALA A 107 -23.09 -10.36 3.25
C ALA A 107 -22.04 -9.86 4.26
N GLU A 108 -22.49 -9.49 5.46
CA GLU A 108 -21.56 -9.24 6.57
C GLU A 108 -20.73 -10.48 6.85
N GLN A 109 -19.43 -10.27 7.05
CA GLN A 109 -18.49 -11.33 7.34
C GLN A 109 -17.69 -10.97 8.58
N PRO A 110 -17.32 -11.97 9.41
CA PRO A 110 -16.43 -11.73 10.53
C PRO A 110 -15.07 -11.23 10.03
N LEU A 111 -14.47 -10.31 10.77
CA LEU A 111 -13.13 -9.85 10.47
C LEU A 111 -12.11 -10.97 10.67
N ARG A 112 -11.19 -11.09 9.75
CA ARG A 112 -10.07 -12.02 9.85
C ARG A 112 -9.07 -11.53 10.90
N PRO A 113 -8.32 -12.44 11.55
CA PRO A 113 -7.31 -12.07 12.54
C PRO A 113 -6.31 -11.03 12.05
N ALA A 114 -5.83 -11.15 10.81
CA ALA A 114 -4.93 -10.17 10.19
C ALA A 114 -5.57 -8.78 10.06
N THR A 115 -6.86 -8.72 9.71
CA THR A 115 -7.60 -7.45 9.64
C THR A 115 -7.73 -6.80 11.02
N VAL A 116 -8.09 -7.59 12.04
CA VAL A 116 -8.20 -7.10 13.43
C VAL A 116 -6.86 -6.55 13.90
N ALA A 117 -5.78 -7.31 13.72
CA ALA A 117 -4.43 -6.90 14.10
C ALA A 117 -4.02 -5.59 13.41
N TYR A 118 -4.37 -5.44 12.12
CA TYR A 118 -4.06 -4.24 11.35
C TYR A 118 -4.83 -3.02 11.87
N VAL A 119 -6.14 -3.13 12.07
CA VAL A 119 -6.99 -2.05 12.59
C VAL A 119 -6.53 -1.61 13.99
N ASP A 120 -6.22 -2.56 14.87
CA ASP A 120 -5.71 -2.27 16.21
C ASP A 120 -4.35 -1.58 16.17
N ARG A 121 -3.49 -1.93 15.20
CA ARG A 121 -2.20 -1.26 14.98
C ARG A 121 -2.41 0.19 14.56
N LEU A 122 -3.25 0.43 13.55
CA LEU A 122 -3.58 1.78 13.08
C LEU A 122 -4.08 2.68 14.21
N ARG A 123 -4.97 2.17 15.06
CA ARG A 123 -5.51 2.94 16.20
C ARG A 123 -4.43 3.28 17.23
N ARG A 124 -3.53 2.34 17.54
CA ARG A 124 -2.41 2.61 18.46
C ARG A 124 -1.40 3.61 17.90
N ASP A 125 -1.10 3.52 16.60
CA ASP A 125 -0.14 4.41 15.95
C ASP A 125 -0.68 5.81 15.77
N ASP A 126 -1.97 5.94 15.51
CA ASP A 126 -2.69 7.20 15.50
C ASP A 126 -2.51 7.99 16.81
N GLU A 127 -2.67 7.33 17.95
CA GLU A 127 -2.58 7.99 19.26
C GLU A 127 -1.13 8.38 19.64
N ARG A 128 -0.14 7.60 19.22
CA ARG A 128 1.22 7.66 19.77
C ARG A 128 2.28 8.16 18.80
N GLN A 129 2.14 7.83 17.54
CA GLN A 129 3.15 8.09 16.51
C GLN A 129 2.51 8.42 15.15
N PRO A 130 1.89 9.59 14.98
CA PRO A 130 1.22 9.97 13.75
C PRO A 130 2.02 9.75 12.46
N PRO A 131 3.36 9.95 12.40
CA PRO A 131 4.14 9.67 11.20
C PRO A 131 4.05 8.22 10.70
N ARG A 132 3.71 7.24 11.55
CA ARG A 132 3.49 5.86 11.12
C ARG A 132 2.27 5.70 10.21
N LEU A 133 1.25 6.56 10.36
CA LEU A 133 0.09 6.56 9.44
C LEU A 133 0.51 6.79 8.00
N VAL A 134 1.61 7.53 7.78
CA VAL A 134 2.17 7.74 6.43
C VAL A 134 2.70 6.43 5.83
N ALA A 135 3.24 5.53 6.64
CA ALA A 135 3.67 4.20 6.18
C ALA A 135 2.49 3.37 5.67
N HIS A 136 1.39 3.36 6.43
CA HIS A 136 0.16 2.69 6.00
C HIS A 136 -0.45 3.34 4.76
N ALA A 137 -0.47 4.67 4.70
CA ALA A 137 -0.92 5.41 3.53
C ALA A 137 -0.06 5.10 2.28
N TYR A 138 1.27 4.99 2.46
CA TYR A 138 2.19 4.58 1.40
C TYR A 138 1.84 3.19 0.85
N VAL A 139 1.68 2.20 1.73
CA VAL A 139 1.39 0.81 1.31
C VAL A 139 0.03 0.73 0.62
N ARG A 140 -0.99 1.41 1.15
CA ARG A 140 -2.35 1.35 0.60
C ARG A 140 -2.51 2.20 -0.64
N TYR A 141 -2.40 3.52 -0.51
CA TYR A 141 -2.74 4.42 -1.61
C TYR A 141 -1.77 4.33 -2.79
N LEU A 142 -0.45 4.24 -2.56
CA LEU A 142 0.48 4.11 -3.68
C LEU A 142 0.35 2.76 -4.40
N GLY A 143 0.06 1.69 -3.67
CA GLY A 143 -0.25 0.39 -4.26
C GLY A 143 -1.48 0.46 -5.17
N ASP A 144 -2.55 1.06 -4.67
CA ASP A 144 -3.80 1.21 -5.42
C ASP A 144 -3.65 2.18 -6.61
N LEU A 145 -2.94 3.29 -6.44
CA LEU A 145 -2.66 4.24 -7.52
C LEU A 145 -1.86 3.60 -8.68
N HIS A 146 -0.90 2.72 -8.37
CA HIS A 146 -0.09 2.08 -9.40
C HIS A 146 -0.81 0.94 -10.13
N GLY A 147 -1.52 0.09 -9.40
CA GLY A 147 -2.14 -1.12 -9.93
C GLY A 147 -3.64 -1.04 -10.16
N GLY A 148 -4.32 -0.07 -9.52
CA GLY A 148 -5.76 -0.05 -9.40
C GLY A 148 -6.52 -0.03 -10.72
N GLN A 149 -6.13 0.80 -11.67
CA GLN A 149 -6.81 0.88 -12.98
C GLN A 149 -6.74 -0.44 -13.77
N GLN A 150 -5.63 -1.16 -13.66
CA GLN A 150 -5.51 -2.48 -14.28
C GLN A 150 -6.36 -3.51 -13.54
N LEU A 151 -6.30 -3.51 -12.20
CA LEU A 151 -7.12 -4.39 -11.37
C LEU A 151 -8.61 -4.17 -11.60
N ALA A 152 -9.08 -2.92 -11.68
CA ALA A 152 -10.47 -2.59 -11.98
C ALA A 152 -10.95 -3.28 -13.27
N ARG A 153 -10.20 -3.13 -14.36
CA ARG A 153 -10.55 -3.75 -15.65
C ARG A 153 -10.59 -5.26 -15.59
N ILE A 154 -9.62 -5.88 -14.91
CA ILE A 154 -9.56 -7.34 -14.75
C ILE A 154 -10.76 -7.83 -13.94
N VAL A 155 -11.07 -7.19 -12.82
CA VAL A 155 -12.15 -7.60 -11.93
C VAL A 155 -13.52 -7.35 -12.56
N ASP A 156 -13.75 -6.19 -13.16
CA ASP A 156 -15.00 -5.89 -13.86
C ASP A 156 -15.28 -6.96 -14.94
N SER A 157 -14.26 -7.32 -15.72
CA SER A 157 -14.35 -8.37 -16.73
C SER A 157 -14.61 -9.75 -16.12
N ALA A 158 -13.87 -10.12 -15.08
CA ALA A 158 -13.98 -11.43 -14.42
C ALA A 158 -15.34 -11.65 -13.77
N LEU A 159 -15.95 -10.59 -13.23
CA LEU A 159 -17.24 -10.63 -12.58
C LEU A 159 -18.42 -10.35 -13.52
N GLY A 160 -18.16 -10.13 -14.82
CA GLY A 160 -19.19 -9.79 -15.80
C GLY A 160 -19.85 -8.45 -15.54
N LEU A 161 -19.13 -7.50 -14.93
CA LEU A 161 -19.60 -6.16 -14.64
C LEU A 161 -19.26 -5.22 -15.81
N GLY A 162 -20.05 -4.15 -15.96
CA GLY A 162 -19.69 -3.07 -16.89
C GLY A 162 -18.44 -2.31 -16.39
N ALA A 163 -17.64 -1.81 -17.32
CA ALA A 163 -16.46 -1.03 -17.00
C ALA A 163 -16.79 0.16 -16.06
N GLY A 164 -16.01 0.33 -15.01
CA GLY A 164 -16.20 1.40 -14.02
C GLY A 164 -17.38 1.16 -13.07
N THR A 165 -17.90 -0.07 -12.99
CA THR A 165 -18.96 -0.41 -12.03
C THR A 165 -18.44 -0.36 -10.60
N LEU A 166 -17.24 -0.88 -10.35
CA LEU A 166 -16.57 -0.84 -9.05
C LEU A 166 -15.70 0.42 -8.94
N ARG A 167 -15.74 1.07 -7.79
CA ARG A 167 -15.13 2.37 -7.55
C ARG A 167 -13.89 2.33 -6.66
N PHE A 168 -13.64 1.21 -6.01
CA PHE A 168 -12.49 1.10 -5.09
C PHE A 168 -11.18 1.47 -5.78
N HIS A 169 -10.98 1.02 -7.01
CA HIS A 169 -9.78 1.30 -7.78
C HIS A 169 -9.85 2.56 -8.66
N ASP A 170 -10.95 3.30 -8.62
CA ASP A 170 -11.11 4.52 -9.41
C ASP A 170 -10.61 5.74 -8.64
N PHE A 171 -9.45 6.24 -9.03
CA PHE A 171 -8.84 7.48 -8.53
C PHE A 171 -8.99 8.65 -9.50
N GLY A 172 -9.83 8.52 -10.53
CA GLY A 172 -10.03 9.54 -11.55
C GLY A 172 -8.87 9.66 -12.53
N ALA A 173 -8.81 10.79 -13.25
CA ALA A 173 -7.90 10.98 -14.38
C ALA A 173 -6.44 11.34 -13.97
N HIS A 174 -6.22 11.87 -12.75
CA HIS A 174 -4.95 12.48 -12.35
C HIS A 174 -4.06 11.55 -11.50
N VAL A 175 -4.07 10.26 -11.79
CA VAL A 175 -3.33 9.24 -11.01
C VAL A 175 -1.82 9.50 -11.00
N HIS A 176 -1.23 9.89 -12.15
CA HIS A 176 0.21 10.17 -12.25
C HIS A 176 0.62 11.37 -11.39
N ASP A 177 -0.19 12.44 -11.39
CA ASP A 177 0.06 13.62 -10.57
C ASP A 177 -0.07 13.30 -9.08
N ALA A 178 -1.05 12.45 -8.70
CA ALA A 178 -1.21 11.98 -7.33
C ALA A 178 0.01 11.16 -6.86
N ILE A 179 0.52 10.27 -7.71
CA ILE A 179 1.74 9.48 -7.42
C ILE A 179 2.96 10.39 -7.24
N ALA A 180 3.16 11.35 -8.14
CA ALA A 180 4.29 12.29 -8.09
C ALA A 180 4.21 13.14 -6.81
N ARG A 181 3.05 13.72 -6.53
CA ARG A 181 2.79 14.49 -5.31
C ARG A 181 3.04 13.68 -4.05
N PHE A 182 2.52 12.46 -3.99
CA PHE A 182 2.69 11.59 -2.83
C PHE A 182 4.17 11.28 -2.54
N ARG A 183 4.96 10.98 -3.59
CA ARG A 183 6.39 10.74 -3.44
C ARG A 183 7.15 11.99 -2.98
N ALA A 184 6.84 13.14 -3.55
CA ALA A 184 7.44 14.41 -3.14
C ALA A 184 7.10 14.73 -1.67
N ALA A 185 5.86 14.47 -1.23
CA ALA A 185 5.44 14.67 0.15
C ALA A 185 6.18 13.72 1.13
N LEU A 186 6.44 12.47 0.73
CA LEU A 186 7.27 11.55 1.52
C LEU A 186 8.68 12.10 1.74
N ASP A 187 9.32 12.58 0.67
CA ASP A 187 10.69 13.08 0.74
C ASP A 187 10.79 14.43 1.49
N ALA A 188 9.70 15.18 1.55
CA ALA A 188 9.58 16.43 2.28
C ALA A 188 9.04 16.27 3.73
N LEU A 189 8.70 15.04 4.16
CA LEU A 189 8.14 14.81 5.49
C LEU A 189 9.17 15.21 6.56
N PRO A 190 8.80 16.08 7.54
CA PRO A 190 9.72 16.56 8.56
C PRO A 190 9.96 15.50 9.64
N VAL A 191 10.74 14.48 9.31
CA VAL A 191 11.14 13.38 10.20
C VAL A 191 12.65 13.26 10.24
N ASP A 192 13.20 12.96 11.41
CA ASP A 192 14.61 12.64 11.56
C ASP A 192 14.94 11.22 11.06
N ALA A 193 16.20 10.82 11.15
CA ALA A 193 16.65 9.51 10.67
C ALA A 193 16.01 8.34 11.43
N ALA A 194 15.79 8.49 12.74
CA ALA A 194 15.18 7.46 13.58
C ALA A 194 13.70 7.33 13.27
N GLN A 195 12.98 8.45 13.17
CA GLN A 195 11.57 8.47 12.77
C GLN A 195 11.38 7.92 11.35
N SER A 196 12.27 8.28 10.42
CA SER A 196 12.27 7.74 9.06
C SER A 196 12.44 6.21 9.04
N GLN A 197 13.29 5.65 9.92
CA GLN A 197 13.43 4.19 10.04
C GLN A 197 12.16 3.56 10.60
N ILE A 198 11.53 4.16 11.59
CA ILE A 198 10.23 3.71 12.13
C ILE A 198 9.17 3.64 11.03
N VAL A 199 9.10 4.64 10.15
CA VAL A 199 8.16 4.65 9.02
C VAL A 199 8.47 3.51 8.04
N VAL A 200 9.74 3.23 7.77
CA VAL A 200 10.14 2.11 6.88
C VAL A 200 9.77 0.77 7.48
N ASP A 201 10.06 0.56 8.77
CA ASP A 201 9.73 -0.69 9.47
C ASP A 201 8.21 -0.92 9.52
N GLU A 202 7.45 0.15 9.75
CA GLU A 202 5.99 0.11 9.74
C GLU A 202 5.40 -0.24 8.38
N ALA A 203 6.01 0.25 7.29
CA ALA A 203 5.59 -0.12 5.94
C ALA A 203 5.86 -1.61 5.65
N CYS A 204 6.97 -2.16 6.11
CA CYS A 204 7.25 -3.59 6.01
C CYS A 204 6.21 -4.41 6.79
N TRP A 205 5.97 -4.05 8.04
CA TRP A 205 4.93 -4.69 8.86
C TRP A 205 3.55 -4.63 8.18
N SER A 206 3.19 -3.51 7.60
CA SER A 206 1.93 -3.32 6.88
C SER A 206 1.80 -4.30 5.70
N PHE A 207 2.86 -4.52 4.93
CA PHE A 207 2.87 -5.54 3.87
C PHE A 207 2.75 -6.96 4.40
N GLU A 208 3.42 -7.28 5.51
CA GLU A 208 3.33 -8.60 6.15
C GLU A 208 1.91 -8.92 6.59
N GLN A 209 1.19 -7.93 7.15
CA GLN A 209 -0.21 -8.12 7.50
C GLN A 209 -1.11 -8.35 6.28
N HIS A 210 -0.79 -7.76 5.12
CA HIS A 210 -1.51 -8.06 3.89
C HIS A 210 -1.24 -9.47 3.39
N LEU A 211 -0.02 -9.96 3.50
CA LEU A 211 0.30 -11.35 3.18
C LEU A 211 -0.49 -12.32 4.05
N HIS A 212 -0.54 -12.08 5.36
CA HIS A 212 -1.36 -12.88 6.28
C HIS A 212 -2.84 -12.83 5.90
N LEU A 213 -3.39 -11.65 5.60
CA LEU A 213 -4.77 -11.51 5.16
C LEU A 213 -5.04 -12.29 3.86
N PHE A 214 -4.12 -12.22 2.89
CA PHE A 214 -4.26 -12.95 1.63
C PHE A 214 -4.21 -14.46 1.83
N ASP A 215 -3.41 -14.95 2.77
CA ASP A 215 -3.35 -16.35 3.16
C ASP A 215 -4.64 -16.81 3.85
N GLU A 216 -5.19 -15.99 4.75
CA GLU A 216 -6.47 -16.24 5.44
C GLU A 216 -7.69 -16.26 4.49
N LEU A 217 -7.57 -15.62 3.31
CA LEU A 217 -8.59 -15.58 2.25
C LEU A 217 -8.26 -16.52 1.08
N ALA A 218 -7.16 -17.23 1.14
CA ALA A 218 -6.80 -18.21 0.12
C ALA A 218 -7.82 -19.37 0.08
N PRO A 219 -7.92 -20.08 -1.07
CA PRO A 219 -8.84 -21.19 -1.21
C PRO A 219 -8.49 -22.37 -0.29
#